data_e1f863eb5efd5ba121c130878ab9d7fa
#
_entry.id   e1f863eb5efd5ba121c130878ab9d7fa
#
_cell.length_a   1.000
_cell.length_b   1.000
_cell.length_c   1.000
_cell.angle_alpha   90.00
_cell.angle_beta   90.00
_cell.angle_gamma   90.00
#
_symmetry.space_group_name_H-M   'P 1'
#
loop_
_entity.id
_entity.type
_entity.pdbx_description
1 polymer ?
#
loop_
_entity_poly.entity_id
_entity_poly.type
_entity_poly.pdbx_seq_one_letter_code
_entity_poly.pdbx_strand_id
1 'polypeptide(L)'
;MIPASIRSKRIEYAIRDVVVPARELEKKGIEVLKLNIGDPIKYDFKTPEHIRKAAAEAVMNSRSEYSPSEGLLELREAIVDKEKGYGVDITTDDIVVTTGVTEALMLIFAAALDPGQEILVPGPTYPPYITYPTFYDGHPKTYRTVEEEGWQPDPDDIRKKISHKTKAIAVINPNNPTGAYYGEKVLREIADIAAENDLFFISDEIYDKMLYDDEFVSPAKLAKDVPMIILNGISKVYLAPGWRIGYLAIRDADEKLADIRDGIMRQARARLCANTPLQLGYLAALRGPQDHIPATMNRLRRRRDYVVKRVSEIDGLSVVAPKGAFYMFIKVDGCKDDKKFVLDLLHQKHVLTVHGSGFCPIYGKGHFRIVNLPPVEYLEEAFNRIDEFMKTWKS
;
A
#
# COMPACT_ATOMS: atom_id res chain seq x y z
N MET A 1 1.10 -36.69 -10.16
CA MET A 1 1.04 -35.37 -9.46
C MET A 1 0.10 -34.48 -10.26
N ILE A 2 -0.90 -33.87 -9.61
CA ILE A 2 -1.83 -32.94 -10.28
C ILE A 2 -1.16 -31.55 -10.30
N PRO A 3 -0.93 -30.92 -11.47
CA PRO A 3 -0.23 -29.64 -11.55
C PRO A 3 -1.15 -28.50 -11.12
N ALA A 4 -0.55 -27.49 -10.48
CA ALA A 4 -1.23 -26.22 -10.22
C ALA A 4 -1.50 -25.42 -11.50
N SER A 5 -2.47 -24.53 -11.50
CA SER A 5 -2.78 -23.67 -12.65
C SER A 5 -1.57 -22.78 -13.03
N ILE A 6 -1.47 -22.42 -14.32
CA ILE A 6 -0.41 -21.52 -14.80
C ILE A 6 -0.48 -20.18 -14.11
N ARG A 7 -1.69 -19.66 -13.86
CA ARG A 7 -1.91 -18.38 -13.16
C ARG A 7 -1.29 -18.36 -11.77
N SER A 8 -1.52 -19.40 -10.97
CA SER A 8 -0.98 -19.47 -9.61
C SER A 8 0.55 -19.58 -9.56
N LYS A 9 1.18 -20.15 -10.61
CA LYS A 9 2.64 -20.24 -10.73
C LYS A 9 3.32 -18.92 -11.08
N ARG A 10 2.57 -17.93 -11.57
CA ARG A 10 3.09 -16.60 -11.92
C ARG A 10 3.10 -15.61 -10.74
N ILE A 11 2.54 -16.01 -9.59
CA ILE A 11 2.46 -15.13 -8.42
C ILE A 11 3.80 -15.13 -7.69
N GLU A 12 4.40 -13.96 -7.61
CA GLU A 12 5.58 -13.69 -6.78
C GLU A 12 5.23 -12.63 -5.72
N TYR A 13 5.75 -12.77 -4.51
CA TYR A 13 5.48 -11.84 -3.42
C TYR A 13 6.74 -11.61 -2.57
N ALA A 14 7.64 -10.78 -3.05
CA ALA A 14 8.97 -10.53 -2.48
C ALA A 14 8.99 -10.25 -0.97
N ILE A 15 7.95 -9.55 -0.45
CA ILE A 15 7.85 -9.23 0.99
C ILE A 15 7.74 -10.50 1.85
N ARG A 16 7.14 -11.56 1.31
CA ARG A 16 6.96 -12.84 2.02
C ARG A 16 8.07 -13.84 1.72
N ASP A 17 8.65 -13.79 0.53
CA ASP A 17 9.67 -14.76 0.10
C ASP A 17 10.93 -14.70 0.97
N VAL A 18 11.34 -13.50 1.40
CA VAL A 18 12.45 -13.31 2.32
C VAL A 18 12.19 -13.85 3.74
N VAL A 19 10.93 -14.16 4.09
CA VAL A 19 10.56 -14.69 5.41
C VAL A 19 10.94 -16.16 5.55
N VAL A 20 10.98 -16.93 4.46
CA VAL A 20 11.31 -18.37 4.52
C VAL A 20 12.72 -18.60 5.06
N PRO A 21 13.80 -18.02 4.47
CA PRO A 21 15.13 -18.17 5.01
C PRO A 21 15.30 -17.59 6.42
N ALA A 22 14.58 -16.49 6.75
CA ALA A 22 14.61 -15.95 8.10
C ALA A 22 14.07 -16.94 9.15
N ARG A 23 12.95 -17.63 8.84
CA ARG A 23 12.38 -18.67 9.71
C ARG A 23 13.34 -19.86 9.92
N GLU A 24 14.15 -20.19 8.94
CA GLU A 24 15.15 -21.26 9.08
C GLU A 24 16.25 -20.86 10.07
N LEU A 25 16.67 -19.61 10.09
CA LEU A 25 17.62 -19.09 11.09
C LEU A 25 16.98 -19.10 12.49
N GLU A 26 15.73 -18.64 12.60
CA GLU A 26 14.99 -18.64 13.88
C GLU A 26 14.82 -20.06 14.46
N LYS A 27 14.58 -21.07 13.62
CA LYS A 27 14.52 -22.49 14.06
C LYS A 27 15.84 -22.99 14.64
N LYS A 28 16.99 -22.37 14.25
CA LYS A 28 18.31 -22.66 14.79
C LYS A 28 18.63 -21.84 16.07
N GLY A 29 17.66 -21.09 16.59
CA GLY A 29 17.82 -20.24 17.78
C GLY A 29 18.50 -18.91 17.50
N ILE A 30 18.62 -18.50 16.24
CA ILE A 30 19.21 -17.21 15.85
C ILE A 30 18.15 -16.13 15.88
N GLU A 31 18.40 -15.04 16.62
CA GLU A 31 17.53 -13.88 16.62
C GLU A 31 17.68 -13.07 15.32
N VAL A 32 16.55 -12.80 14.65
CA VAL A 32 16.49 -12.02 13.40
C VAL A 32 15.79 -10.70 13.65
N LEU A 33 16.46 -9.59 13.39
CA LEU A 33 15.89 -8.26 13.44
C LEU A 33 15.03 -8.01 12.19
N LYS A 34 13.72 -7.88 12.39
CA LYS A 34 12.72 -7.82 11.30
C LYS A 34 12.36 -6.38 10.94
N LEU A 35 12.75 -5.93 9.76
CA LEU A 35 12.41 -4.61 9.20
C LEU A 35 11.58 -4.73 7.92
N ASN A 36 11.04 -5.91 7.60
CA ASN A 36 10.44 -6.23 6.31
C ASN A 36 8.93 -5.99 6.22
N ILE A 37 8.17 -6.08 7.33
CA ILE A 37 6.70 -6.07 7.30
C ILE A 37 6.13 -4.80 7.91
N GLY A 38 5.26 -4.11 7.12
CA GLY A 38 4.50 -2.95 7.55
C GLY A 38 3.32 -3.30 8.46
N ASP A 39 3.60 -3.86 9.63
CA ASP A 39 2.65 -4.23 10.67
C ASP A 39 3.00 -3.51 11.98
N PRO A 40 2.36 -2.35 12.27
CA PRO A 40 2.64 -1.57 13.47
C PRO A 40 2.42 -2.33 14.78
N ILE A 41 1.48 -3.29 14.78
CA ILE A 41 1.08 -4.04 15.99
C ILE A 41 2.19 -4.98 16.48
N LYS A 42 3.13 -5.34 15.62
CA LYS A 42 4.30 -6.15 16.02
C LYS A 42 5.33 -5.38 16.84
N TYR A 43 5.15 -4.08 16.95
CA TYR A 43 5.99 -3.19 17.73
C TYR A 43 5.18 -2.55 18.86
N ASP A 44 5.49 -1.35 19.23
CA ASP A 44 4.87 -0.66 20.37
C ASP A 44 3.62 0.17 20.00
N PHE A 45 2.99 -0.09 18.83
CA PHE A 45 1.72 0.50 18.45
C PHE A 45 0.55 -0.41 18.85
N LYS A 46 -0.59 0.20 19.13
CA LYS A 46 -1.82 -0.51 19.48
C LYS A 46 -3.01 0.10 18.77
N THR A 47 -3.91 -0.71 18.28
CA THR A 47 -5.23 -0.25 17.82
C THR A 47 -5.91 0.54 18.93
N PRO A 48 -6.46 1.74 18.68
CA PRO A 48 -7.09 2.57 19.70
C PRO A 48 -8.18 1.83 20.49
N GLU A 49 -8.32 2.15 21.77
CA GLU A 49 -9.18 1.39 22.67
C GLU A 49 -10.65 1.44 22.29
N HIS A 50 -11.16 2.62 21.90
CA HIS A 50 -12.55 2.78 21.50
C HIS A 50 -12.89 1.90 20.28
N ILE A 51 -11.97 1.73 19.33
CA ILE A 51 -12.13 0.87 18.16
C ILE A 51 -12.22 -0.60 18.59
N ARG A 52 -11.30 -1.02 19.48
CA ARG A 52 -11.28 -2.40 19.99
C ARG A 52 -12.54 -2.72 20.82
N LYS A 53 -12.99 -1.77 21.65
CA LYS A 53 -14.23 -1.92 22.42
C LYS A 53 -15.45 -2.11 21.52
N ALA A 54 -15.61 -1.24 20.51
CA ALA A 54 -16.73 -1.33 19.59
C ALA A 54 -16.80 -2.69 18.86
N ALA A 55 -15.65 -3.21 18.39
CA ALA A 55 -15.60 -4.53 17.78
C ALA A 55 -15.91 -5.65 18.77
N ALA A 56 -15.36 -5.58 19.99
CA ALA A 56 -15.65 -6.57 21.05
C ALA A 56 -17.13 -6.57 21.46
N GLU A 57 -17.73 -5.41 21.63
CA GLU A 57 -19.16 -5.25 21.94
C GLU A 57 -20.04 -5.81 20.82
N ALA A 58 -19.67 -5.59 19.57
CA ALA A 58 -20.38 -6.16 18.44
C ALA A 58 -20.40 -7.70 18.49
N VAL A 59 -19.25 -8.32 18.79
CA VAL A 59 -19.15 -9.77 18.96
C VAL A 59 -19.98 -10.26 20.18
N MET A 60 -19.85 -9.60 21.32
CA MET A 60 -20.57 -9.96 22.56
C MET A 60 -22.10 -9.81 22.43
N ASN A 61 -22.55 -8.84 21.64
CA ASN A 61 -23.97 -8.60 21.34
C ASN A 61 -24.48 -9.41 20.13
N SER A 62 -23.73 -10.44 19.73
CA SER A 62 -24.11 -11.36 18.66
C SER A 62 -24.41 -10.68 17.30
N ARG A 63 -23.72 -9.54 16.99
CA ARG A 63 -23.78 -8.90 15.66
C ARG A 63 -22.95 -9.71 14.64
N SER A 64 -23.39 -10.96 14.43
CA SER A 64 -22.69 -11.96 13.58
C SER A 64 -23.51 -12.34 12.35
N GLU A 65 -24.57 -11.62 12.07
CA GLU A 65 -25.40 -11.74 10.86
C GLU A 65 -24.64 -11.35 9.60
N TYR A 66 -25.10 -11.82 8.45
CA TYR A 66 -24.63 -11.30 7.17
C TYR A 66 -25.09 -9.85 6.99
N SER A 67 -24.15 -8.93 6.83
CA SER A 67 -24.46 -7.58 6.39
C SER A 67 -24.79 -7.56 4.89
N PRO A 68 -25.34 -6.47 4.35
CA PRO A 68 -25.42 -6.26 2.90
C PRO A 68 -24.05 -6.47 2.22
N SER A 69 -24.05 -6.92 0.98
CA SER A 69 -22.83 -7.23 0.23
C SER A 69 -21.93 -5.99 0.07
N GLU A 70 -22.55 -4.81 -0.01
CA GLU A 70 -21.89 -3.51 -0.07
C GLU A 70 -21.28 -3.08 1.27
N GLY A 71 -21.73 -3.68 2.37
CA GLY A 71 -21.38 -3.32 3.74
C GLY A 71 -22.51 -2.62 4.50
N LEU A 72 -22.35 -2.49 5.80
CA LEU A 72 -23.30 -1.82 6.68
C LEU A 72 -23.55 -0.37 6.21
N LEU A 73 -24.81 0.04 6.18
CA LEU A 73 -25.18 1.37 5.73
C LEU A 73 -24.51 2.48 6.57
N GLU A 74 -24.49 2.31 7.89
CA GLU A 74 -23.91 3.28 8.82
C GLU A 74 -22.39 3.45 8.60
N LEU A 75 -21.70 2.37 8.18
CA LEU A 75 -20.29 2.45 7.83
C LEU A 75 -20.10 3.18 6.50
N ARG A 76 -20.94 2.89 5.50
CA ARG A 76 -20.89 3.58 4.20
C ARG A 76 -21.17 5.07 4.34
N GLU A 77 -22.15 5.47 5.18
CA GLU A 77 -22.40 6.87 5.54
C GLU A 77 -21.17 7.53 6.16
N ALA A 78 -20.50 6.87 7.12
CA ALA A 78 -19.30 7.40 7.74
C ALA A 78 -18.12 7.51 6.75
N ILE A 79 -18.06 6.64 5.74
CA ILE A 79 -17.10 6.74 4.64
C ILE A 79 -17.43 7.94 3.74
N VAL A 80 -18.69 8.15 3.39
CA VAL A 80 -19.14 9.37 2.66
C VAL A 80 -18.70 10.62 3.40
N ASP A 81 -18.97 10.70 4.70
CA ASP A 81 -18.58 11.87 5.53
C ASP A 81 -17.06 12.09 5.50
N LYS A 82 -16.27 11.00 5.58
CA LYS A 82 -14.81 11.07 5.49
C LYS A 82 -14.35 11.61 4.14
N GLU A 83 -14.87 11.07 3.04
CA GLU A 83 -14.48 11.46 1.68
C GLU A 83 -14.94 12.91 1.38
N LYS A 84 -16.11 13.29 1.84
CA LYS A 84 -16.59 14.68 1.78
C LYS A 84 -15.66 15.64 2.50
N GLY A 85 -15.06 15.22 3.62
CA GLY A 85 -14.03 15.99 4.32
C GLY A 85 -12.79 16.26 3.45
N TYR A 86 -12.49 15.42 2.47
CA TYR A 86 -11.45 15.63 1.46
C TYR A 86 -11.96 16.36 0.20
N GLY A 87 -13.24 16.78 0.17
CA GLY A 87 -13.85 17.45 -0.98
C GLY A 87 -14.21 16.50 -2.13
N VAL A 88 -14.40 15.22 -1.81
CA VAL A 88 -14.86 14.19 -2.75
C VAL A 88 -16.36 14.00 -2.61
N ASP A 89 -17.10 14.12 -3.70
CA ASP A 89 -18.54 13.95 -3.75
C ASP A 89 -18.89 12.54 -4.22
N ILE A 90 -19.41 11.73 -3.30
CA ILE A 90 -19.87 10.36 -3.51
C ILE A 90 -21.08 10.09 -2.60
N THR A 91 -21.80 9.04 -2.91
CA THR A 91 -22.96 8.55 -2.14
C THR A 91 -22.67 7.18 -1.50
N THR A 92 -23.56 6.71 -0.66
CA THR A 92 -23.47 5.35 -0.09
C THR A 92 -23.50 4.26 -1.16
N ASP A 93 -24.15 4.49 -2.31
CA ASP A 93 -24.27 3.51 -3.39
C ASP A 93 -22.99 3.38 -4.22
N ASP A 94 -22.07 4.32 -4.04
CA ASP A 94 -20.75 4.29 -4.67
C ASP A 94 -19.72 3.45 -3.90
N ILE A 95 -20.08 2.93 -2.71
CA ILE A 95 -19.14 2.31 -1.78
C ILE A 95 -19.38 0.81 -1.68
N VAL A 96 -18.29 0.04 -1.76
CA VAL A 96 -18.26 -1.39 -1.41
C VAL A 96 -17.23 -1.62 -0.31
N VAL A 97 -17.68 -2.07 0.86
CA VAL A 97 -16.81 -2.48 1.96
C VAL A 97 -16.18 -3.84 1.64
N THR A 98 -14.88 -3.93 1.81
CA THR A 98 -14.07 -5.09 1.40
C THR A 98 -13.24 -5.66 2.54
N THR A 99 -12.71 -6.86 2.34
CA THR A 99 -11.76 -7.50 3.26
C THR A 99 -10.35 -6.88 3.09
N GLY A 100 -10.29 -5.55 3.36
CA GLY A 100 -9.13 -4.68 3.12
C GLY A 100 -8.95 -4.32 1.65
N VAL A 101 -8.08 -3.34 1.38
CA VAL A 101 -7.73 -2.87 0.02
C VAL A 101 -7.29 -4.02 -0.90
N THR A 102 -6.70 -5.07 -0.34
CA THR A 102 -6.30 -6.26 -1.12
C THR A 102 -7.46 -6.91 -1.86
N GLU A 103 -8.62 -7.09 -1.21
CA GLU A 103 -9.82 -7.59 -1.88
C GLU A 103 -10.37 -6.57 -2.87
N ALA A 104 -10.36 -5.29 -2.53
CA ALA A 104 -10.79 -4.24 -3.47
C ALA A 104 -10.01 -4.32 -4.79
N LEU A 105 -8.68 -4.50 -4.74
CA LEU A 105 -7.86 -4.71 -5.95
C LEU A 105 -8.26 -5.96 -6.73
N MET A 106 -8.55 -7.06 -6.04
CA MET A 106 -9.02 -8.29 -6.70
C MET A 106 -10.33 -8.05 -7.46
N LEU A 107 -11.30 -7.40 -6.81
CA LEU A 107 -12.61 -7.08 -7.41
C LEU A 107 -12.46 -6.15 -8.62
N ILE A 108 -11.64 -5.10 -8.49
CA ILE A 108 -11.40 -4.12 -9.55
C ILE A 108 -10.75 -4.79 -10.77
N PHE A 109 -9.65 -5.50 -10.57
CA PHE A 109 -8.92 -6.08 -11.69
C PHE A 109 -9.67 -7.21 -12.36
N ALA A 110 -10.44 -7.99 -11.60
CA ALA A 110 -11.31 -9.01 -12.18
C ALA A 110 -12.52 -8.42 -12.95
N ALA A 111 -12.98 -7.22 -12.60
CA ALA A 111 -14.06 -6.53 -13.30
C ALA A 111 -13.57 -5.71 -14.51
N ALA A 112 -12.33 -5.20 -14.45
CA ALA A 112 -11.85 -4.21 -15.41
C ALA A 112 -10.88 -4.77 -16.47
N LEU A 113 -10.25 -5.93 -16.24
CA LEU A 113 -9.19 -6.44 -17.12
C LEU A 113 -9.59 -7.75 -17.80
N ASP A 114 -9.65 -7.72 -19.12
CA ASP A 114 -9.61 -8.90 -19.96
C ASP A 114 -8.14 -9.32 -20.23
N PRO A 115 -7.91 -10.58 -20.68
CA PRO A 115 -6.58 -11.05 -21.03
C PRO A 115 -5.86 -10.13 -22.02
N GLY A 116 -4.64 -9.71 -21.65
CA GLY A 116 -3.79 -8.85 -22.46
C GLY A 116 -4.05 -7.35 -22.32
N GLN A 117 -5.05 -6.93 -21.54
CA GLN A 117 -5.26 -5.51 -21.22
C GLN A 117 -4.25 -5.03 -20.19
N GLU A 118 -4.05 -3.73 -20.12
CA GLU A 118 -2.95 -3.11 -19.41
C GLU A 118 -3.43 -2.16 -18.32
N ILE A 119 -2.65 -2.11 -17.25
CA ILE A 119 -2.75 -1.08 -16.21
C ILE A 119 -1.38 -0.43 -16.00
N LEU A 120 -1.34 0.90 -15.89
CA LEU A 120 -0.15 1.62 -15.50
C LEU A 120 -0.10 1.77 -13.98
N VAL A 121 1.04 1.43 -13.37
CA VAL A 121 1.26 1.47 -11.92
C VAL A 121 2.61 2.14 -11.63
N PRO A 122 2.82 2.76 -10.44
CA PRO A 122 4.12 3.37 -10.15
C PRO A 122 5.25 2.33 -10.12
N GLY A 123 6.42 2.72 -10.51
CA GLY A 123 7.63 1.93 -10.40
C GLY A 123 8.67 2.64 -9.55
N PRO A 124 8.91 2.19 -8.30
CA PRO A 124 8.43 0.94 -7.66
C PRO A 124 7.01 1.03 -7.08
N THR A 125 6.37 -0.14 -6.88
CA THR A 125 4.98 -0.23 -6.42
C THR A 125 4.76 -1.34 -5.39
N TYR A 126 3.66 -1.27 -4.66
CA TYR A 126 3.21 -2.35 -3.79
C TYR A 126 2.88 -3.61 -4.62
N PRO A 127 3.47 -4.78 -4.33
CA PRO A 127 3.41 -5.96 -5.20
C PRO A 127 2.02 -6.40 -5.68
N PRO A 128 0.93 -6.30 -4.92
CA PRO A 128 -0.42 -6.63 -5.38
C PRO A 128 -0.87 -5.89 -6.65
N TYR A 129 -0.32 -4.70 -6.94
CA TYR A 129 -0.57 -3.96 -8.19
C TYR A 129 0.09 -4.60 -9.42
N ILE A 130 1.02 -5.51 -9.21
CA ILE A 130 1.61 -6.36 -10.25
C ILE A 130 0.96 -7.75 -10.22
N THR A 131 0.82 -8.32 -9.03
CA THR A 131 0.38 -9.70 -8.83
C THR A 131 -1.03 -9.96 -9.33
N TYR A 132 -2.01 -9.11 -8.95
CA TYR A 132 -3.40 -9.36 -9.33
C TYR A 132 -3.70 -9.11 -10.80
N PRO A 133 -3.26 -8.03 -11.45
CA PRO A 133 -3.40 -7.92 -12.89
C PRO A 133 -2.80 -9.12 -13.63
N THR A 134 -1.58 -9.54 -13.25
CA THR A 134 -0.94 -10.74 -13.83
C THR A 134 -1.74 -12.02 -13.59
N PHE A 135 -2.36 -12.18 -12.41
CA PHE A 135 -3.21 -13.32 -12.10
C PHE A 135 -4.47 -13.37 -12.99
N TYR A 136 -5.02 -12.23 -13.37
CA TYR A 136 -6.15 -12.11 -14.28
C TYR A 136 -5.74 -12.01 -15.76
N ASP A 137 -4.52 -12.44 -16.11
CA ASP A 137 -3.95 -12.42 -17.46
C ASP A 137 -3.84 -11.00 -18.09
N GLY A 138 -3.90 -9.96 -17.27
CA GLY A 138 -3.58 -8.58 -17.65
C GLY A 138 -2.08 -8.29 -17.58
N HIS A 139 -1.69 -7.13 -18.10
CA HIS A 139 -0.30 -6.68 -18.16
C HIS A 139 -0.09 -5.40 -17.35
N PRO A 140 0.39 -5.49 -16.10
CA PRO A 140 0.81 -4.31 -15.36
C PRO A 140 2.10 -3.74 -15.97
N LYS A 141 2.08 -2.46 -16.32
CA LYS A 141 3.24 -1.70 -16.78
C LYS A 141 3.64 -0.68 -15.73
N THR A 142 4.89 -0.72 -15.29
CA THR A 142 5.38 0.27 -14.34
C THR A 142 5.80 1.56 -15.05
N TYR A 143 5.25 2.71 -14.64
CA TYR A 143 5.78 4.01 -15.03
C TYR A 143 6.87 4.45 -14.06
N ARG A 144 7.82 5.26 -14.56
CA ARG A 144 8.93 5.77 -13.77
C ARG A 144 8.44 6.70 -12.67
N THR A 145 9.02 6.54 -11.46
CA THR A 145 9.06 7.59 -10.44
C THR A 145 10.52 8.03 -10.28
N VAL A 146 10.76 9.33 -10.22
CA VAL A 146 12.11 9.94 -10.30
C VAL A 146 12.67 10.07 -8.88
N GLU A 147 13.67 9.24 -8.54
CA GLU A 147 14.28 9.22 -7.20
C GLU A 147 14.84 10.60 -6.83
N GLU A 148 15.55 11.24 -7.75
CA GLU A 148 16.21 12.53 -7.56
C GLU A 148 15.20 13.67 -7.32
N GLU A 149 13.95 13.49 -7.70
CA GLU A 149 12.84 14.42 -7.49
C GLU A 149 11.93 13.98 -6.32
N GLY A 150 12.43 13.14 -5.42
CA GLY A 150 11.67 12.63 -4.29
C GLY A 150 10.64 11.55 -4.66
N TRP A 151 10.97 10.74 -5.66
CA TRP A 151 10.11 9.67 -6.20
C TRP A 151 8.80 10.18 -6.81
N GLN A 152 8.80 11.41 -7.38
CA GLN A 152 7.63 11.90 -8.10
C GLN A 152 7.40 11.10 -9.38
N PRO A 153 6.14 10.80 -9.75
CA PRO A 153 5.81 10.22 -11.05
C PRO A 153 6.33 11.06 -12.21
N ASP A 154 6.77 10.39 -13.26
CA ASP A 154 7.17 11.00 -14.53
C ASP A 154 5.98 10.97 -15.53
N PRO A 155 5.27 12.10 -15.75
CA PRO A 155 4.13 12.14 -16.65
C PRO A 155 4.46 11.82 -18.11
N ASP A 156 5.66 12.16 -18.56
CA ASP A 156 6.10 11.84 -19.92
C ASP A 156 6.32 10.34 -20.12
N ASP A 157 6.81 9.65 -19.09
CA ASP A 157 6.93 8.20 -19.14
C ASP A 157 5.55 7.51 -19.10
N ILE A 158 4.58 8.08 -18.36
CA ILE A 158 3.19 7.62 -18.37
C ILE A 158 2.62 7.72 -19.79
N ARG A 159 2.70 8.91 -20.44
CA ARG A 159 2.22 9.13 -21.81
C ARG A 159 2.83 8.13 -22.80
N LYS A 160 4.14 7.89 -22.71
CA LYS A 160 4.85 6.93 -23.58
C LYS A 160 4.41 5.48 -23.42
N LYS A 161 3.88 5.10 -22.25
CA LYS A 161 3.50 3.73 -21.91
C LYS A 161 2.04 3.41 -22.19
N ILE A 162 1.21 4.43 -22.38
CA ILE A 162 -0.20 4.25 -22.76
C ILE A 162 -0.28 3.59 -24.14
N SER A 163 -1.17 2.64 -24.28
CA SER A 163 -1.52 1.98 -25.54
C SER A 163 -3.05 1.80 -25.63
N HIS A 164 -3.54 1.37 -26.79
CA HIS A 164 -4.96 1.03 -26.98
C HIS A 164 -5.47 -0.10 -26.05
N LYS A 165 -4.57 -0.78 -25.35
CA LYS A 165 -4.89 -1.83 -24.36
C LYS A 165 -4.97 -1.31 -22.94
N THR A 166 -4.47 -0.10 -22.69
CA THR A 166 -4.46 0.48 -21.36
C THR A 166 -5.88 0.79 -20.90
N LYS A 167 -6.22 0.41 -19.68
CA LYS A 167 -7.54 0.63 -19.07
C LYS A 167 -7.50 1.65 -17.94
N ALA A 168 -6.41 1.65 -17.17
CA ALA A 168 -6.33 2.49 -15.97
C ALA A 168 -4.91 2.97 -15.68
N ILE A 169 -4.83 4.05 -14.91
CA ILE A 169 -3.62 4.50 -14.23
C ILE A 169 -3.86 4.39 -12.73
N ALA A 170 -2.96 3.72 -12.01
CA ALA A 170 -3.01 3.64 -10.55
C ALA A 170 -1.96 4.51 -9.90
N VAL A 171 -2.33 5.12 -8.78
CA VAL A 171 -1.46 5.89 -7.89
C VAL A 171 -1.61 5.36 -6.47
N ILE A 172 -0.52 5.26 -5.74
CA ILE A 172 -0.49 4.93 -4.31
C ILE A 172 0.11 6.15 -3.59
N ASN A 173 -0.70 6.88 -2.86
CA ASN A 173 -0.28 8.16 -2.29
C ASN A 173 -0.78 8.36 -0.85
N PRO A 174 0.13 8.39 0.14
CA PRO A 174 1.59 8.15 0.10
C PRO A 174 1.99 6.76 -0.38
N ASN A 175 3.18 6.67 -1.00
CA ASN A 175 3.63 5.47 -1.72
C ASN A 175 4.23 4.38 -0.80
N ASN A 176 4.00 3.15 -1.15
CA ASN A 176 4.72 1.98 -0.70
C ASN A 176 5.40 1.35 -1.94
N PRO A 177 6.76 1.31 -2.03
CA PRO A 177 7.73 1.23 -0.93
C PRO A 177 8.47 2.53 -0.56
N THR A 178 8.32 3.62 -1.29
CA THR A 178 9.24 4.77 -1.20
C THR A 178 8.92 5.73 -0.06
N GLY A 179 7.68 5.73 0.45
CA GLY A 179 7.20 6.75 1.38
C GLY A 179 7.03 8.14 0.75
N ALA A 180 7.11 8.25 -0.57
CA ALA A 180 6.88 9.49 -1.29
C ALA A 180 5.43 9.97 -1.14
N TYR A 181 5.24 11.27 -1.14
CA TYR A 181 3.95 11.92 -1.32
C TYR A 181 3.96 12.69 -2.63
N TYR A 182 2.99 12.40 -3.47
CA TYR A 182 2.86 13.03 -4.78
C TYR A 182 2.07 14.33 -4.63
N GLY A 183 2.65 15.43 -5.12
CA GLY A 183 2.05 16.76 -5.02
C GLY A 183 0.88 16.97 -5.97
N GLU A 184 0.03 17.98 -5.69
CA GLU A 184 -1.16 18.30 -6.48
C GLU A 184 -0.89 18.47 -7.97
N LYS A 185 0.22 19.13 -8.32
CA LYS A 185 0.57 19.43 -9.71
C LYS A 185 0.71 18.14 -10.53
N VAL A 186 1.50 17.18 -10.03
CA VAL A 186 1.72 15.91 -10.76
C VAL A 186 0.46 15.04 -10.74
N LEU A 187 -0.32 15.06 -9.65
CA LEU A 187 -1.59 14.33 -9.58
C LEU A 187 -2.62 14.86 -10.58
N ARG A 188 -2.72 16.17 -10.75
CA ARG A 188 -3.57 16.78 -11.81
C ARG A 188 -3.10 16.35 -13.19
N GLU A 189 -1.81 16.45 -13.47
CA GLU A 189 -1.27 16.08 -14.76
C GLU A 189 -1.51 14.61 -15.10
N ILE A 190 -1.38 13.68 -14.12
CA ILE A 190 -1.71 12.26 -14.33
C ILE A 190 -3.20 12.09 -14.58
N ALA A 191 -4.05 12.83 -13.89
CA ALA A 191 -5.49 12.79 -14.10
C ALA A 191 -5.88 13.35 -15.48
N ASP A 192 -5.26 14.44 -15.92
CA ASP A 192 -5.46 14.99 -17.26
C ASP A 192 -5.06 13.97 -18.34
N ILE A 193 -3.91 13.27 -18.16
CA ILE A 193 -3.49 12.18 -19.05
C ILE A 193 -4.54 11.06 -19.08
N ALA A 194 -5.12 10.71 -17.94
CA ALA A 194 -6.16 9.68 -17.89
C ALA A 194 -7.42 10.12 -18.66
N ALA A 195 -7.85 11.38 -18.50
CA ALA A 195 -8.98 11.96 -19.23
C ALA A 195 -8.75 12.00 -20.73
N GLU A 196 -7.56 12.46 -21.18
CA GLU A 196 -7.17 12.55 -22.60
C GLU A 196 -7.17 11.20 -23.31
N ASN A 197 -7.08 10.09 -22.58
CA ASN A 197 -6.97 8.74 -23.12
C ASN A 197 -8.14 7.81 -22.74
N ASP A 198 -9.26 8.37 -22.24
CA ASP A 198 -10.44 7.62 -21.77
C ASP A 198 -10.10 6.50 -20.77
N LEU A 199 -9.16 6.76 -19.85
CA LEU A 199 -8.74 5.83 -18.82
C LEU A 199 -9.43 6.19 -17.49
N PHE A 200 -9.68 5.18 -16.65
CA PHE A 200 -10.05 5.46 -15.28
C PHE A 200 -8.82 5.50 -14.36
N PHE A 201 -8.99 6.15 -13.21
CA PHE A 201 -7.93 6.35 -12.24
C PHE A 201 -8.18 5.51 -10.99
N ILE A 202 -7.15 4.83 -10.47
CA ILE A 202 -7.19 4.15 -9.18
C ILE A 202 -6.34 4.94 -8.19
N SER A 203 -6.95 5.45 -7.12
CA SER A 203 -6.27 6.16 -6.04
C SER A 203 -6.23 5.31 -4.76
N ASP A 204 -5.07 4.74 -4.45
CA ASP A 204 -4.85 4.05 -3.17
C ASP A 204 -4.41 5.07 -2.12
N GLU A 205 -5.33 5.39 -1.22
CA GLU A 205 -5.20 6.41 -0.18
C GLU A 205 -5.07 5.81 1.22
N ILE A 206 -4.61 4.55 1.32
CA ILE A 206 -4.54 3.81 2.59
C ILE A 206 -3.65 4.50 3.65
N TYR A 207 -2.80 5.44 3.25
CA TYR A 207 -1.90 6.22 4.11
C TYR A 207 -2.31 7.70 4.20
N ASP A 208 -3.53 8.09 3.84
CA ASP A 208 -4.03 9.46 3.71
C ASP A 208 -3.69 10.39 4.90
N LYS A 209 -3.83 9.90 6.13
CA LYS A 209 -3.49 10.65 7.37
C LYS A 209 -2.09 10.36 7.90
N MET A 210 -1.23 9.73 7.11
CA MET A 210 0.12 9.35 7.51
C MET A 210 1.17 10.17 6.75
N LEU A 211 1.03 11.49 6.77
CA LEU A 211 2.00 12.46 6.27
C LEU A 211 2.80 13.08 7.41
N TYR A 212 4.08 13.36 7.16
CA TYR A 212 4.97 13.93 8.18
C TYR A 212 4.82 15.45 8.26
N ASP A 213 4.85 16.16 7.13
CA ASP A 213 4.92 17.61 7.08
C ASP A 213 3.91 18.24 6.11
N ASP A 214 3.29 17.43 5.24
CA ASP A 214 2.34 17.88 4.22
C ASP A 214 0.90 17.59 4.66
N GLU A 215 -0.08 18.23 4.03
CA GLU A 215 -1.51 17.91 4.14
C GLU A 215 -1.92 17.03 2.97
N PHE A 216 -2.76 16.03 3.25
CA PHE A 216 -3.24 15.12 2.22
C PHE A 216 -4.28 15.77 1.32
N VAL A 217 -4.07 15.63 0.02
CA VAL A 217 -5.04 16.01 -1.01
C VAL A 217 -5.39 14.78 -1.84
N SER A 218 -6.67 14.42 -1.86
CA SER A 218 -7.16 13.33 -2.68
C SER A 218 -7.11 13.72 -4.17
N PRO A 219 -6.59 12.86 -5.06
CA PRO A 219 -6.71 13.05 -6.51
C PRO A 219 -8.17 13.23 -6.97
N ALA A 220 -9.13 12.62 -6.29
CA ALA A 220 -10.54 12.73 -6.61
C ALA A 220 -11.11 14.15 -6.41
N LYS A 221 -10.53 14.95 -5.53
CA LYS A 221 -10.84 16.39 -5.41
C LYS A 221 -10.30 17.18 -6.60
N LEU A 222 -9.13 16.77 -7.11
CA LEU A 222 -8.39 17.54 -8.13
C LEU A 222 -8.95 17.35 -9.53
N ALA A 223 -9.46 16.17 -9.85
CA ALA A 223 -9.84 15.77 -11.20
C ALA A 223 -11.31 15.30 -11.24
N LYS A 224 -12.25 16.25 -11.34
CA LYS A 224 -13.68 15.96 -11.26
C LYS A 224 -14.23 15.20 -12.48
N ASP A 225 -13.62 15.34 -13.63
CA ASP A 225 -14.08 14.80 -14.90
C ASP A 225 -13.48 13.42 -15.24
N VAL A 226 -12.59 12.88 -14.38
CA VAL A 226 -11.98 11.58 -14.55
C VAL A 226 -12.72 10.55 -13.69
N PRO A 227 -13.21 9.44 -14.25
CA PRO A 227 -13.79 8.36 -13.45
C PRO A 227 -12.70 7.75 -12.55
N MET A 228 -12.99 7.62 -11.26
CA MET A 228 -11.98 7.25 -10.27
C MET A 228 -12.49 6.21 -9.28
N ILE A 229 -11.62 5.26 -8.92
CA ILE A 229 -11.85 4.32 -7.82
C ILE A 229 -10.88 4.64 -6.71
N ILE A 230 -11.41 5.04 -5.57
CA ILE A 230 -10.66 5.38 -4.35
C ILE A 230 -10.59 4.15 -3.45
N LEU A 231 -9.42 3.88 -2.88
CA LEU A 231 -9.16 2.75 -1.98
C LEU A 231 -8.69 3.24 -0.63
N ASN A 232 -9.29 2.74 0.44
CA ASN A 232 -8.83 3.03 1.80
C ASN A 232 -9.30 1.94 2.79
N GLY A 233 -8.95 2.06 4.08
CA GLY A 233 -9.35 1.10 5.10
C GLY A 233 -8.73 1.33 6.47
N ILE A 234 -9.07 0.44 7.40
CA ILE A 234 -8.66 0.53 8.81
C ILE A 234 -7.18 0.20 9.06
N SER A 235 -6.51 -0.43 8.09
CA SER A 235 -5.26 -1.17 8.32
C SER A 235 -4.09 -0.31 8.81
N LYS A 236 -3.96 0.93 8.34
CA LYS A 236 -2.75 1.74 8.51
C LYS A 236 -2.98 2.89 9.48
N VAL A 237 -3.85 3.82 9.14
CA VAL A 237 -4.16 4.97 9.98
C VAL A 237 -4.71 4.55 11.35
N TYR A 238 -5.53 3.51 11.39
CA TYR A 238 -6.18 3.03 12.61
C TYR A 238 -5.48 1.82 13.25
N LEU A 239 -4.28 1.48 12.76
CA LEU A 239 -3.40 0.46 13.36
C LEU A 239 -4.09 -0.92 13.53
N ALA A 240 -4.87 -1.36 12.54
CA ALA A 240 -5.60 -2.64 12.61
C ALA A 240 -5.44 -3.49 11.32
N PRO A 241 -4.20 -3.80 10.87
CA PRO A 241 -3.98 -4.49 9.60
C PRO A 241 -4.52 -5.92 9.58
N GLY A 242 -4.58 -6.58 10.73
CA GLY A 242 -5.11 -7.94 10.87
C GLY A 242 -6.63 -8.03 10.83
N TRP A 243 -7.35 -6.91 10.96
CA TRP A 243 -8.82 -6.91 10.96
C TRP A 243 -9.43 -7.08 9.57
N ARG A 244 -8.68 -6.78 8.55
CA ARG A 244 -9.10 -6.98 7.16
C ARG A 244 -10.40 -6.27 6.81
N ILE A 245 -10.51 -4.97 7.08
CA ILE A 245 -11.60 -4.10 6.63
C ILE A 245 -11.04 -2.93 5.84
N GLY A 246 -11.62 -2.70 4.68
CA GLY A 246 -11.35 -1.57 3.79
C GLY A 246 -12.57 -1.30 2.92
N TYR A 247 -12.40 -0.46 1.95
CA TYR A 247 -13.43 -0.14 0.96
C TYR A 247 -12.82 0.27 -0.38
N LEU A 248 -13.61 0.16 -1.40
CA LEU A 248 -13.49 0.93 -2.62
C LEU A 248 -14.68 1.90 -2.73
N ALA A 249 -14.44 3.09 -3.28
CA ALA A 249 -15.47 4.06 -3.58
C ALA A 249 -15.31 4.51 -5.04
N ILE A 250 -16.40 4.49 -5.80
CA ILE A 250 -16.42 4.80 -7.24
C ILE A 250 -16.97 6.21 -7.42
N ARG A 251 -16.11 7.15 -7.79
CA ARG A 251 -16.52 8.49 -8.20
C ARG A 251 -16.58 8.57 -9.73
N ASP A 252 -17.79 8.60 -10.26
CA ASP A 252 -18.05 8.50 -11.70
C ASP A 252 -19.34 9.26 -12.05
N ALA A 253 -19.21 10.55 -12.29
CA ALA A 253 -20.36 11.42 -12.56
C ALA A 253 -21.04 11.16 -13.91
N ASP A 254 -20.28 10.61 -14.87
CA ASP A 254 -20.75 10.38 -16.26
C ASP A 254 -21.11 8.91 -16.52
N GLU A 255 -21.15 8.06 -15.48
CA GLU A 255 -21.44 6.62 -15.54
C GLU A 255 -20.51 5.82 -16.50
N LYS A 256 -19.29 6.30 -16.74
CA LYS A 256 -18.29 5.62 -17.58
C LYS A 256 -17.84 4.27 -17.02
N LEU A 257 -17.96 4.07 -15.70
CA LEU A 257 -17.61 2.83 -15.00
C LEU A 257 -18.83 1.97 -14.66
N ALA A 258 -20.00 2.21 -15.26
CA ALA A 258 -21.22 1.47 -14.92
C ALA A 258 -21.06 -0.06 -15.04
N ASP A 259 -20.44 -0.55 -16.11
CA ASP A 259 -20.18 -1.98 -16.30
C ASP A 259 -19.16 -2.54 -15.30
N ILE A 260 -18.11 -1.76 -14.97
CA ILE A 260 -17.11 -2.15 -13.96
C ILE A 260 -17.76 -2.19 -12.58
N ARG A 261 -18.60 -1.19 -12.25
CA ARG A 261 -19.39 -1.14 -11.00
C ARG A 261 -20.27 -2.40 -10.88
N ASP A 262 -21.02 -2.74 -11.92
CA ASP A 262 -21.86 -3.94 -11.92
C ASP A 262 -21.02 -5.22 -11.77
N GLY A 263 -19.88 -5.31 -12.47
CA GLY A 263 -18.93 -6.41 -12.34
C GLY A 263 -18.38 -6.56 -10.91
N ILE A 264 -18.03 -5.46 -10.25
CA ILE A 264 -17.60 -5.42 -8.83
C ILE A 264 -18.75 -5.89 -7.93
N MET A 265 -19.97 -5.39 -8.15
CA MET A 265 -21.14 -5.75 -7.36
C MET A 265 -21.53 -7.22 -7.47
N ARG A 266 -21.44 -7.81 -8.67
CA ARG A 266 -21.67 -9.26 -8.87
C ARG A 266 -20.69 -10.09 -8.05
N GLN A 267 -19.42 -9.72 -8.04
CA GLN A 267 -18.40 -10.40 -7.23
C GLN A 267 -18.64 -10.20 -5.73
N ALA A 268 -18.98 -8.97 -5.28
CA ALA A 268 -19.28 -8.67 -3.89
C ALA A 268 -20.48 -9.50 -3.39
N ARG A 269 -21.54 -9.66 -4.21
CA ARG A 269 -22.68 -10.52 -3.89
C ARG A 269 -22.31 -12.00 -3.82
N ALA A 270 -21.46 -12.48 -4.72
CA ALA A 270 -20.96 -13.85 -4.69
C ALA A 270 -20.10 -14.16 -3.45
N ARG A 271 -19.33 -13.18 -2.96
CA ARG A 271 -18.53 -13.23 -1.75
C ARG A 271 -19.39 -13.17 -0.47
N LEU A 272 -20.61 -12.65 -0.52
CA LEU A 272 -21.53 -12.29 0.56
C LEU A 272 -21.17 -10.91 1.16
N CYS A 273 -20.48 -10.86 2.31
CA CYS A 273 -20.15 -9.59 2.96
C CYS A 273 -18.75 -9.59 3.58
N ALA A 274 -18.23 -8.42 3.90
CA ALA A 274 -17.08 -8.27 4.80
C ALA A 274 -17.50 -8.60 6.25
N ASN A 275 -16.53 -8.84 7.13
CA ASN A 275 -16.78 -9.24 8.53
C ASN A 275 -17.62 -8.19 9.28
N THR A 276 -18.86 -8.52 9.63
CA THR A 276 -19.84 -7.60 10.23
C THR A 276 -19.37 -6.98 11.55
N PRO A 277 -18.91 -7.73 12.57
CA PRO A 277 -18.40 -7.12 13.81
C PRO A 277 -17.27 -6.13 13.59
N LEU A 278 -16.36 -6.41 12.65
CA LEU A 278 -15.22 -5.56 12.40
C LEU A 278 -15.56 -4.33 11.55
N GLN A 279 -16.66 -4.36 10.78
CA GLN A 279 -17.24 -3.17 10.17
C GLN A 279 -17.70 -2.16 11.23
N LEU A 280 -18.32 -2.63 12.34
CA LEU A 280 -18.69 -1.76 13.46
C LEU A 280 -17.48 -1.19 14.18
N GLY A 281 -16.39 -1.94 14.27
CA GLY A 281 -15.12 -1.42 14.73
C GLY A 281 -14.57 -0.32 13.82
N TYR A 282 -14.69 -0.47 12.49
CA TYR A 282 -14.26 0.58 11.56
C TYR A 282 -15.18 1.81 11.60
N LEU A 283 -16.47 1.63 11.77
CA LEU A 283 -17.41 2.72 12.02
C LEU A 283 -16.98 3.57 13.25
N ALA A 284 -16.65 2.88 14.35
CA ALA A 284 -16.13 3.55 15.55
C ALA A 284 -14.79 4.26 15.30
N ALA A 285 -13.94 3.71 14.43
CA ALA A 285 -12.69 4.35 14.03
C ALA A 285 -12.92 5.66 13.26
N LEU A 286 -13.89 5.69 12.35
CA LEU A 286 -14.21 6.89 11.55
C LEU A 286 -14.90 7.98 12.38
N ARG A 287 -15.86 7.61 13.23
CA ARG A 287 -16.67 8.57 14.02
C ARG A 287 -16.04 8.93 15.37
N GLY A 288 -15.09 8.13 15.87
CA GLY A 288 -14.49 8.31 17.18
C GLY A 288 -13.32 9.30 17.22
N PRO A 289 -12.67 9.43 18.41
CA PRO A 289 -11.51 10.29 18.59
C PRO A 289 -10.34 9.94 17.66
N GLN A 290 -9.65 10.97 17.15
CA GLN A 290 -8.54 10.82 16.21
C GLN A 290 -7.16 11.14 16.85
N ASP A 291 -7.09 11.34 18.16
CA ASP A 291 -5.88 11.77 18.89
C ASP A 291 -4.70 10.81 18.74
N HIS A 292 -4.98 9.54 18.44
CA HIS A 292 -3.96 8.54 18.16
C HIS A 292 -3.14 8.84 16.90
N ILE A 293 -3.69 9.59 15.95
CA ILE A 293 -3.03 9.88 14.66
C ILE A 293 -1.82 10.79 14.87
N PRO A 294 -1.94 12.01 15.44
CA PRO A 294 -0.77 12.85 15.68
C PRO A 294 0.24 12.19 16.65
N ALA A 295 -0.23 11.43 17.65
CA ALA A 295 0.66 10.69 18.54
C ALA A 295 1.48 9.62 17.79
N THR A 296 0.83 8.88 16.88
CA THR A 296 1.49 7.90 16.01
C THR A 296 2.50 8.57 15.08
N MET A 297 2.09 9.65 14.41
CA MET A 297 2.95 10.36 13.46
C MET A 297 4.17 11.00 14.12
N ASN A 298 4.04 11.55 15.32
CA ASN A 298 5.18 12.07 16.10
C ASN A 298 6.22 10.98 16.42
N ARG A 299 5.77 9.77 16.76
CA ARG A 299 6.66 8.62 17.00
C ARG A 299 7.35 8.18 15.71
N LEU A 300 6.59 8.05 14.61
CA LEU A 300 7.12 7.67 13.30
C LEU A 300 8.10 8.71 12.74
N ARG A 301 7.85 10.01 12.97
CA ARG A 301 8.75 11.10 12.58
C ARG A 301 10.12 10.94 13.26
N ARG A 302 10.18 10.74 14.57
CA ARG A 302 11.44 10.53 15.29
C ARG A 302 12.21 9.34 14.76
N ARG A 303 11.52 8.25 14.44
CA ARG A 303 12.12 7.03 13.90
C ARG A 303 12.60 7.22 12.47
N ARG A 304 11.83 7.91 11.62
CA ARG A 304 12.24 8.32 10.29
C ARG A 304 13.52 9.14 10.33
N ASP A 305 13.54 10.19 11.14
CA ASP A 305 14.67 11.12 11.23
C ASP A 305 15.94 10.40 11.73
N TYR A 306 15.77 9.49 12.72
CA TYR A 306 16.86 8.63 13.16
C TYR A 306 17.41 7.77 12.02
N VAL A 307 16.54 7.08 11.27
CA VAL A 307 16.97 6.23 10.15
C VAL A 307 17.64 7.05 9.03
N VAL A 308 17.07 8.20 8.66
CA VAL A 308 17.68 9.09 7.65
C VAL A 308 19.09 9.50 8.07
N LYS A 309 19.27 9.88 9.33
CA LYS A 309 20.59 10.19 9.90
C LYS A 309 21.52 8.99 9.82
N ARG A 310 21.09 7.80 10.28
CA ARG A 310 21.94 6.59 10.26
C ARG A 310 22.36 6.19 8.85
N VAL A 311 21.46 6.28 7.87
CA VAL A 311 21.79 6.00 6.47
C VAL A 311 22.86 6.96 5.97
N SER A 312 22.80 8.25 6.29
CA SER A 312 23.80 9.24 5.87
C SER A 312 25.20 9.06 6.52
N GLU A 313 25.29 8.27 7.60
CA GLU A 313 26.54 7.94 8.28
C GLU A 313 27.20 6.65 7.75
N ILE A 314 26.53 5.89 6.90
CA ILE A 314 27.03 4.61 6.37
C ILE A 314 27.44 4.77 4.90
N ASP A 315 28.73 4.61 4.64
CA ASP A 315 29.26 4.70 3.28
C ASP A 315 28.58 3.71 2.32
N GLY A 316 28.22 4.19 1.14
CA GLY A 316 27.56 3.39 0.11
C GLY A 316 26.06 3.22 0.29
N LEU A 317 25.45 3.91 1.26
CA LEU A 317 23.99 3.97 1.41
C LEU A 317 23.47 5.40 1.21
N SER A 318 22.29 5.50 0.60
CA SER A 318 21.56 6.78 0.52
C SER A 318 20.04 6.53 0.58
N VAL A 319 19.29 7.56 0.97
CA VAL A 319 17.83 7.48 1.03
C VAL A 319 17.21 8.85 0.77
N VAL A 320 16.17 8.87 -0.03
CA VAL A 320 15.25 10.02 -0.09
C VAL A 320 14.38 9.98 1.17
N ALA A 321 14.41 11.03 1.98
CA ALA A 321 13.61 11.11 3.20
C ALA A 321 12.11 10.97 2.85
N PRO A 322 11.40 9.96 3.39
CA PRO A 322 9.99 9.77 3.09
C PRO A 322 9.14 10.91 3.64
N LYS A 323 8.12 11.28 2.87
CA LYS A 323 7.14 12.31 3.24
C LYS A 323 5.91 11.74 3.93
N GLY A 324 5.66 10.43 3.80
CA GLY A 324 4.52 9.76 4.40
C GLY A 324 4.72 8.27 4.63
N ALA A 325 3.68 7.60 5.10
CA ALA A 325 3.67 6.19 5.48
C ALA A 325 4.75 5.86 6.53
N PHE A 326 5.31 4.66 6.50
CA PHE A 326 6.36 4.20 7.42
C PHE A 326 7.38 3.31 6.70
N TYR A 327 7.66 3.62 5.44
CA TYR A 327 8.62 2.90 4.61
C TYR A 327 9.82 3.77 4.29
N MET A 328 10.98 3.12 4.22
CA MET A 328 12.24 3.72 3.77
C MET A 328 12.77 2.87 2.63
N PHE A 329 13.06 3.47 1.49
CA PHE A 329 13.57 2.80 0.31
C PHE A 329 15.02 3.23 0.09
N ILE A 330 15.93 2.41 0.61
CA ILE A 330 17.35 2.74 0.76
C ILE A 330 18.11 2.22 -0.44
N LYS A 331 18.89 3.07 -1.07
CA LYS A 331 19.79 2.76 -2.19
C LYS A 331 21.11 2.22 -1.68
N VAL A 332 21.65 1.24 -2.39
CA VAL A 332 22.98 0.67 -2.16
C VAL A 332 23.84 0.98 -3.40
N ASP A 333 24.87 1.79 -3.24
CA ASP A 333 25.71 2.22 -4.33
C ASP A 333 26.42 1.05 -4.99
N GLY A 334 26.36 1.00 -6.33
CA GLY A 334 26.98 -0.07 -7.12
C GLY A 334 26.33 -1.45 -6.99
N CYS A 335 25.24 -1.62 -6.23
CA CYS A 335 24.57 -2.91 -6.07
C CYS A 335 23.90 -3.37 -7.36
N LYS A 336 24.37 -4.48 -7.91
CA LYS A 336 23.82 -5.09 -9.13
C LYS A 336 22.74 -6.15 -8.83
N ASP A 337 22.82 -6.79 -7.67
CA ASP A 337 21.90 -7.85 -7.20
C ASP A 337 21.42 -7.54 -5.77
N ASP A 338 20.35 -6.77 -5.68
CA ASP A 338 19.75 -6.36 -4.41
C ASP A 338 19.06 -7.52 -3.67
N LYS A 339 18.65 -8.57 -4.38
CA LYS A 339 18.14 -9.79 -3.75
C LYS A 339 19.26 -10.54 -3.03
N LYS A 340 20.42 -10.67 -3.69
CA LYS A 340 21.61 -11.25 -3.05
C LYS A 340 22.05 -10.41 -1.85
N PHE A 341 22.07 -9.06 -1.99
CA PHE A 341 22.39 -8.15 -0.90
C PHE A 341 21.54 -8.40 0.35
N VAL A 342 20.21 -8.45 0.19
CA VAL A 342 19.26 -8.69 1.29
C VAL A 342 19.45 -10.06 1.93
N LEU A 343 19.70 -11.09 1.13
CA LEU A 343 19.94 -12.45 1.65
C LEU A 343 21.30 -12.57 2.36
N ASP A 344 22.35 -11.95 1.84
CA ASP A 344 23.67 -11.90 2.49
C ASP A 344 23.58 -11.15 3.83
N LEU A 345 22.89 -9.99 3.88
CA LEU A 345 22.64 -9.26 5.11
C LEU A 345 21.88 -10.10 6.14
N LEU A 346 20.85 -10.84 5.71
CA LEU A 346 20.11 -11.75 6.57
C LEU A 346 21.00 -12.87 7.13
N HIS A 347 21.78 -13.53 6.30
CA HIS A 347 22.58 -14.67 6.72
C HIS A 347 23.81 -14.29 7.55
N GLN A 348 24.43 -13.13 7.26
CA GLN A 348 25.67 -12.72 7.93
C GLN A 348 25.42 -11.86 9.18
N LYS A 349 24.36 -11.03 9.16
CA LYS A 349 24.07 -10.05 10.21
C LYS A 349 22.68 -10.19 10.83
N HIS A 350 21.87 -11.11 10.34
CA HIS A 350 20.55 -11.44 10.87
C HIS A 350 19.56 -10.24 10.86
N VAL A 351 19.65 -9.40 9.83
CA VAL A 351 18.72 -8.29 9.60
C VAL A 351 17.87 -8.62 8.37
N LEU A 352 16.56 -8.68 8.56
CA LEU A 352 15.60 -9.01 7.51
C LEU A 352 14.99 -7.76 6.90
N THR A 353 15.29 -7.50 5.64
CA THR A 353 14.77 -6.41 4.81
C THR A 353 14.08 -6.97 3.56
N VAL A 354 13.63 -6.14 2.62
CA VAL A 354 13.04 -6.60 1.35
C VAL A 354 13.78 -5.96 0.19
N HIS A 355 14.20 -6.78 -0.78
CA HIS A 355 14.92 -6.30 -1.95
C HIS A 355 14.05 -5.42 -2.85
N GLY A 356 14.63 -4.37 -3.41
CA GLY A 356 13.91 -3.35 -4.16
C GLY A 356 13.39 -3.85 -5.51
N SER A 357 14.12 -4.75 -6.18
CA SER A 357 13.67 -5.41 -7.42
C SER A 357 12.36 -6.19 -7.24
N GLY A 358 12.00 -6.59 -6.01
CA GLY A 358 10.71 -7.20 -5.69
C GLY A 358 9.53 -6.23 -5.69
N PHE A 359 9.77 -4.92 -5.74
CA PHE A 359 8.75 -3.87 -5.93
C PHE A 359 8.71 -3.36 -7.36
N CYS A 360 9.83 -3.42 -8.08
CA CYS A 360 9.94 -3.16 -9.50
C CYS A 360 11.31 -3.63 -10.00
N PRO A 361 11.37 -4.58 -10.96
CA PRO A 361 12.65 -5.08 -11.48
C PRO A 361 13.49 -4.03 -12.20
N ILE A 362 12.88 -2.92 -12.64
CA ILE A 362 13.54 -1.84 -13.36
C ILE A 362 13.94 -0.71 -12.40
N TYR A 363 12.96 -0.09 -11.74
CA TYR A 363 13.16 1.12 -10.94
C TYR A 363 13.43 0.86 -9.45
N GLY A 364 13.23 -0.40 -8.99
CA GLY A 364 13.54 -0.79 -7.62
C GLY A 364 14.93 -1.41 -7.45
N LYS A 365 15.61 -1.73 -8.58
CA LYS A 365 16.91 -2.39 -8.56
C LYS A 365 17.99 -1.55 -7.85
N GLY A 366 18.82 -2.21 -7.07
CA GLY A 366 19.87 -1.54 -6.29
C GLY A 366 19.38 -0.93 -4.98
N HIS A 367 18.13 -1.20 -4.59
CA HIS A 367 17.53 -0.72 -3.35
C HIS A 367 17.11 -1.86 -2.44
N PHE A 368 16.87 -1.52 -1.17
CA PHE A 368 16.11 -2.36 -0.25
C PHE A 368 15.11 -1.54 0.56
N ARG A 369 13.98 -2.15 0.90
CA ARG A 369 12.96 -1.52 1.73
C ARG A 369 13.04 -1.99 3.16
N ILE A 370 12.94 -1.05 4.09
CA ILE A 370 12.67 -1.30 5.50
C ILE A 370 11.39 -0.57 5.95
N VAL A 371 10.95 -0.87 7.17
CA VAL A 371 9.94 -0.10 7.89
C VAL A 371 10.59 0.63 9.06
N ASN A 372 10.20 1.88 9.31
CA ASN A 372 10.63 2.65 10.48
C ASN A 372 9.63 2.51 11.65
N LEU A 373 9.02 1.33 11.77
CA LEU A 373 8.04 1.00 12.81
C LEU A 373 8.66 0.63 14.16
N PRO A 374 9.85 -0.03 14.23
CA PRO A 374 10.46 -0.42 15.49
C PRO A 374 10.90 0.79 16.35
N PRO A 375 11.00 0.63 17.68
CA PRO A 375 11.64 1.61 18.56
C PRO A 375 13.06 1.97 18.11
N VAL A 376 13.53 3.16 18.53
CA VAL A 376 14.85 3.68 18.11
C VAL A 376 15.98 2.72 18.49
N GLU A 377 15.91 2.12 19.67
CA GLU A 377 16.91 1.17 20.18
C GLU A 377 17.02 -0.09 19.30
N TYR A 378 15.89 -0.56 18.80
CA TYR A 378 15.85 -1.68 17.84
C TYR A 378 16.42 -1.28 16.47
N LEU A 379 16.09 -0.07 16.00
CA LEU A 379 16.64 0.48 14.77
C LEU A 379 18.14 0.71 14.88
N GLU A 380 18.64 1.17 16.04
CA GLU A 380 20.06 1.35 16.33
C GLU A 380 20.82 0.04 16.17
N GLU A 381 20.37 -1.01 16.80
CA GLU A 381 20.99 -2.34 16.68
C GLU A 381 20.97 -2.83 15.23
N ALA A 382 19.85 -2.68 14.53
CA ALA A 382 19.75 -3.08 13.13
C ALA A 382 20.71 -2.29 12.22
N PHE A 383 20.84 -0.98 12.43
CA PHE A 383 21.73 -0.14 11.62
C PHE A 383 23.21 -0.33 11.99
N ASN A 384 23.55 -0.68 13.24
CA ASN A 384 24.91 -1.09 13.61
C ASN A 384 25.32 -2.36 12.84
N ARG A 385 24.43 -3.35 12.77
CA ARG A 385 24.69 -4.57 11.99
C ARG A 385 24.78 -4.32 10.47
N ILE A 386 23.96 -3.37 9.95
CA ILE A 386 24.03 -2.95 8.54
C ILE A 386 25.36 -2.24 8.26
N ASP A 387 25.81 -1.34 9.13
CA ASP A 387 27.10 -0.63 9.01
C ASP A 387 28.29 -1.63 8.99
N GLU A 388 28.32 -2.57 9.93
CA GLU A 388 29.32 -3.63 9.92
C GLU A 388 29.28 -4.48 8.65
N PHE A 389 28.09 -4.76 8.12
CA PHE A 389 27.95 -5.51 6.88
C PHE A 389 28.50 -4.74 5.69
N MET A 390 28.17 -3.44 5.59
CA MET A 390 28.62 -2.60 4.49
C MET A 390 30.14 -2.47 4.41
N LYS A 391 30.86 -2.48 5.54
CA LYS A 391 32.34 -2.45 5.58
C LYS A 391 33.00 -3.65 4.92
N THR A 392 32.33 -4.77 4.80
CA THR A 392 32.86 -6.04 4.29
C THR A 392 32.21 -6.54 3.02
N TRP A 393 30.98 -6.06 2.73
CA TRP A 393 30.23 -6.50 1.57
C TRP A 393 30.83 -5.99 0.27
N LYS A 394 30.92 -6.87 -0.73
CA LYS A 394 31.37 -6.53 -2.08
C LYS A 394 30.29 -6.91 -3.08
N SER A 395 29.91 -5.97 -3.97
CA SER A 395 28.89 -6.14 -5.02
C SER A 395 29.26 -7.18 -6.07
#